data_daef81be357f2e6f4490611adb1a13e2
#
_entry.id   daef81be357f2e6f4490611adb1a13e2
#
_cell.length_a   1.000
_cell.length_b   1.000
_cell.length_c   1.000
_cell.angle_alpha   90.00
_cell.angle_beta   90.00
_cell.angle_gamma   90.00
#
_symmetry.space_group_name_H-M   'P 1'
#
loop_
_entity.id
_entity.type
_entity.pdbx_description
1 polymer ?
#
loop_
_entity_poly.entity_id
_entity_poly.type
_entity_poly.pdbx_seq_one_letter_code
_entity_poly.pdbx_strand_id
1 'polypeptide(L)'
;MKPPAILVDVNGCLGDCTNRKHFLDQEPRDWDGFFRHMMIDKPDDFMHRLVNAQRDHPFYCKVILITGSPEKYRPLMQEWLQINNIDYHELYMRGDYQFIKGFEFKEKLVKEVLEPKYEIIRAFDDRDECANMYRSLGIKCWVTNEESYTRVDKSAPREHNYRRKFRRERVPKPK
;
A
#
# COMPACT_ATOMS: atom_id res chain seq x y z
N MET A 1 25.96 0.29 4.10
CA MET A 1 24.77 0.67 3.30
C MET A 1 23.54 0.17 4.02
N LYS A 2 22.45 0.95 4.02
CA LYS A 2 21.16 0.50 4.56
C LYS A 2 20.55 -0.54 3.61
N PRO A 3 19.92 -1.62 4.10
CA PRO A 3 19.23 -2.55 3.24
C PRO A 3 18.03 -1.87 2.56
N PRO A 4 17.76 -2.17 1.27
CA PRO A 4 16.61 -1.62 0.58
C PRO A 4 15.31 -2.16 1.17
N ALA A 5 14.26 -1.32 1.21
CA ALA A 5 12.95 -1.68 1.74
C ALA A 5 11.81 -1.08 0.91
N ILE A 6 10.70 -1.82 0.87
CA ILE A 6 9.40 -1.33 0.42
C ILE A 6 8.45 -1.25 1.60
N LEU A 7 7.63 -0.21 1.61
CA LEU A 7 6.58 0.00 2.61
C LEU A 7 5.23 -0.36 2.01
N VAL A 8 4.45 -1.17 2.69
CA VAL A 8 3.15 -1.65 2.17
C VAL A 8 2.09 -1.48 3.24
N ASP A 9 1.04 -0.73 2.92
CA ASP A 9 -0.17 -0.71 3.74
C ASP A 9 -0.92 -2.04 3.64
N VAL A 10 -1.70 -2.37 4.66
CA VAL A 10 -2.44 -3.64 4.70
C VAL A 10 -3.89 -3.46 4.28
N ASN A 11 -4.65 -2.58 4.95
CA ASN A 11 -6.10 -2.49 4.75
C ASN A 11 -6.47 -1.63 3.53
N GLY A 12 -6.94 -2.25 2.47
CA GLY A 12 -7.27 -1.59 1.20
C GLY A 12 -6.12 -1.57 0.20
N CYS A 13 -4.92 -2.03 0.61
CA CYS A 13 -3.75 -2.16 -0.26
C CYS A 13 -3.37 -3.63 -0.45
N LEU A 14 -2.87 -4.30 0.60
CA LEU A 14 -2.51 -5.71 0.57
C LEU A 14 -3.74 -6.63 0.71
N GLY A 15 -4.73 -6.22 1.49
CA GLY A 15 -6.00 -6.91 1.70
C GLY A 15 -7.19 -6.06 1.25
N ASP A 16 -8.07 -6.63 0.44
CA ASP A 16 -9.32 -5.99 0.02
C ASP A 16 -10.31 -5.92 1.18
N CYS A 17 -10.43 -4.76 1.78
CA CYS A 17 -11.33 -4.51 2.91
C CYS A 17 -12.76 -4.07 2.52
N THR A 18 -13.14 -4.19 1.25
CA THR A 18 -14.42 -3.70 0.72
C THR A 18 -15.61 -4.32 1.45
N ASN A 19 -15.54 -5.63 1.75
CA ASN A 19 -16.63 -6.35 2.40
C ASN A 19 -16.93 -5.92 3.85
N ARG A 20 -16.04 -5.17 4.47
CA ARG A 20 -16.23 -4.66 5.85
C ARG A 20 -16.31 -3.13 5.93
N LYS A 21 -16.30 -2.42 4.80
CA LYS A 21 -16.50 -0.95 4.77
C LYS A 21 -17.82 -0.52 5.39
N HIS A 22 -18.86 -1.36 5.31
CA HIS A 22 -20.19 -1.07 5.90
C HIS A 22 -20.14 -0.76 7.41
N PHE A 23 -19.15 -1.27 8.18
CA PHE A 23 -18.93 -0.89 9.57
C PHE A 23 -18.54 0.59 9.72
N LEU A 24 -17.99 1.20 8.68
CA LEU A 24 -17.56 2.60 8.69
C LEU A 24 -18.60 3.56 8.07
N ASP A 25 -19.66 3.02 7.45
CA ASP A 25 -20.73 3.81 6.83
C ASP A 25 -21.81 4.22 7.83
N GLN A 26 -21.75 3.72 9.07
CA GLN A 26 -22.69 4.04 10.15
C GLN A 26 -22.16 5.16 11.05
N GLU A 27 -23.07 5.81 11.81
CA GLU A 27 -22.71 6.82 12.82
C GLU A 27 -23.23 6.39 14.21
N PRO A 28 -22.33 6.27 15.22
CA PRO A 28 -20.87 6.37 15.12
C PRO A 28 -20.26 5.19 14.37
N ARG A 29 -19.12 5.42 13.69
CA ARG A 29 -18.39 4.37 12.97
C ARG A 29 -17.99 3.24 13.90
N ASP A 30 -18.27 2.01 13.49
CA ASP A 30 -17.84 0.81 14.22
C ASP A 30 -16.44 0.36 13.80
N TRP A 31 -15.44 1.04 14.32
CA TRP A 31 -14.04 0.67 14.10
C TRP A 31 -13.69 -0.71 14.66
N ASP A 32 -14.30 -1.11 15.79
CA ASP A 32 -14.04 -2.42 16.38
C ASP A 32 -14.57 -3.54 15.48
N GLY A 33 -15.79 -3.41 14.99
CA GLY A 33 -16.37 -4.31 13.99
C GLY A 33 -15.50 -4.38 12.73
N PHE A 34 -15.08 -3.21 12.22
CA PHE A 34 -14.22 -3.15 11.03
C PHE A 34 -12.91 -3.95 11.23
N PHE A 35 -12.21 -3.79 12.35
CA PHE A 35 -10.94 -4.50 12.55
C PHE A 35 -11.12 -5.98 12.89
N ARG A 36 -12.16 -6.35 13.65
CA ARG A 36 -12.44 -7.76 14.01
C ARG A 36 -12.78 -8.64 12.82
N HIS A 37 -13.37 -8.08 11.77
CA HIS A 37 -13.82 -8.84 10.61
C HIS A 37 -12.76 -8.94 9.49
N MET A 38 -11.50 -8.61 9.77
CA MET A 38 -10.46 -8.65 8.75
C MET A 38 -10.17 -10.05 8.15
N MET A 39 -10.56 -11.12 8.84
CA MET A 39 -10.36 -12.49 8.35
C MET A 39 -11.14 -12.81 7.07
N ILE A 40 -12.15 -11.99 6.71
CA ILE A 40 -12.90 -12.15 5.45
C ILE A 40 -12.24 -11.47 4.26
N ASP A 41 -11.23 -10.64 4.49
CA ASP A 41 -10.53 -9.93 3.42
C ASP A 41 -9.77 -10.92 2.54
N LYS A 42 -9.84 -10.71 1.24
CA LYS A 42 -8.99 -11.43 0.29
C LYS A 42 -7.72 -10.62 0.04
N PRO A 43 -6.57 -11.26 -0.09
CA PRO A 43 -5.38 -10.56 -0.57
C PRO A 43 -5.62 -9.96 -1.97
N ASP A 44 -5.09 -8.77 -2.21
CA ASP A 44 -4.96 -8.27 -3.57
C ASP A 44 -3.96 -9.12 -4.34
N ASP A 45 -4.35 -9.66 -5.47
CA ASP A 45 -3.53 -10.62 -6.24
C ASP A 45 -2.19 -10.05 -6.68
N PHE A 46 -2.17 -8.77 -7.08
CA PHE A 46 -0.94 -8.12 -7.52
C PHE A 46 -0.01 -7.85 -6.34
N MET A 47 -0.54 -7.26 -5.27
CA MET A 47 0.25 -6.94 -4.08
C MET A 47 0.76 -8.18 -3.38
N HIS A 48 -0.05 -9.25 -3.31
CA HIS A 48 0.37 -10.55 -2.78
C HIS A 48 1.58 -11.11 -3.54
N ARG A 49 1.51 -11.12 -4.88
CA ARG A 49 2.62 -11.59 -5.74
C ARG A 49 3.85 -10.69 -5.60
N LEU A 50 3.64 -9.38 -5.56
CA LEU A 50 4.73 -8.40 -5.44
C LEU A 50 5.50 -8.59 -4.13
N VAL A 51 4.77 -8.72 -3.01
CA VAL A 51 5.35 -8.89 -1.67
C VAL A 51 6.11 -10.20 -1.59
N ASN A 52 5.51 -11.32 -2.03
CA ASN A 52 6.13 -12.63 -1.95
C ASN A 52 7.31 -12.79 -2.92
N ALA A 53 7.31 -12.11 -4.07
CA ALA A 53 8.43 -12.10 -5.00
C ALA A 53 9.72 -11.49 -4.39
N GLN A 54 9.60 -10.68 -3.34
CA GLN A 54 10.79 -10.13 -2.66
C GLN A 54 11.58 -11.20 -1.89
N ARG A 55 10.96 -12.32 -1.56
CA ARG A 55 11.61 -13.41 -0.80
C ARG A 55 12.76 -14.06 -1.57
N ASP A 56 12.55 -14.34 -2.85
CA ASP A 56 13.41 -15.22 -3.64
C ASP A 56 14.29 -14.46 -4.64
N HIS A 57 14.25 -13.13 -4.64
CA HIS A 57 14.98 -12.33 -5.61
C HIS A 57 16.37 -11.93 -5.08
N PRO A 58 17.45 -12.02 -5.88
CA PRO A 58 18.81 -11.66 -5.45
C PRO A 58 18.97 -10.18 -5.08
N PHE A 59 18.10 -9.31 -5.60
CA PHE A 59 18.00 -7.88 -5.26
C PHE A 59 16.79 -7.61 -4.35
N TYR A 60 16.52 -8.50 -3.40
CA TYR A 60 15.33 -8.40 -2.58
C TYR A 60 15.30 -7.12 -1.74
N CYS A 61 14.11 -6.55 -1.63
CA CYS A 61 13.82 -5.49 -0.69
C CYS A 61 13.22 -6.07 0.59
N LYS A 62 13.55 -5.50 1.74
CA LYS A 62 12.80 -5.77 2.96
C LYS A 62 11.35 -5.34 2.77
N VAL A 63 10.42 -6.22 3.05
CA VAL A 63 8.98 -5.91 3.06
C VAL A 63 8.60 -5.47 4.46
N ILE A 64 8.21 -4.21 4.59
CA ILE A 64 7.77 -3.60 5.84
C ILE A 64 6.28 -3.30 5.72
N LEU A 65 5.47 -4.01 6.50
CA LEU A 65 4.04 -3.75 6.58
C LEU A 65 3.75 -2.64 7.59
N ILE A 66 2.94 -1.66 7.19
CA ILE A 66 2.56 -0.53 8.05
C ILE A 66 1.04 -0.37 7.97
N THR A 67 0.35 -0.49 9.09
CA THR A 67 -1.10 -0.34 9.12
C THR A 67 -1.58 0.60 10.22
N GLY A 68 -2.63 1.35 9.94
CA GLY A 68 -3.35 2.16 10.92
C GLY A 68 -4.20 1.34 11.91
N SER A 69 -4.25 0.01 11.77
CA SER A 69 -4.95 -0.86 12.72
C SER A 69 -4.29 -0.80 14.11
N PRO A 70 -5.12 -0.74 15.18
CA PRO A 70 -4.61 -0.73 16.54
C PRO A 70 -3.86 -2.01 16.92
N GLU A 71 -2.88 -1.87 17.79
CA GLU A 71 -1.98 -2.95 18.23
C GLU A 71 -2.72 -4.13 18.86
N LYS A 72 -3.86 -3.88 19.52
CA LYS A 72 -4.72 -4.94 20.10
C LYS A 72 -5.21 -5.98 19.08
N TYR A 73 -5.19 -5.64 17.78
CA TYR A 73 -5.56 -6.56 16.70
C TYR A 73 -4.37 -7.27 16.04
N ARG A 74 -3.15 -7.11 16.60
CA ARG A 74 -1.95 -7.77 16.07
C ARG A 74 -2.09 -9.29 15.91
N PRO A 75 -2.63 -10.05 16.90
CA PRO A 75 -2.79 -11.49 16.74
C PRO A 75 -3.64 -11.85 15.52
N LEU A 76 -4.76 -11.14 15.33
CA LEU A 76 -5.67 -11.36 14.21
C LEU A 76 -5.01 -10.99 12.87
N MET A 77 -4.26 -9.89 12.84
CA MET A 77 -3.49 -9.45 11.67
C MET A 77 -2.45 -10.49 11.27
N GLN A 78 -1.69 -10.99 12.24
CA GLN A 78 -0.67 -12.01 11.99
C GLN A 78 -1.27 -13.33 11.52
N GLU A 79 -2.41 -13.74 12.07
CA GLU A 79 -3.15 -14.92 11.62
C GLU A 79 -3.61 -14.76 10.16
N TRP A 80 -4.18 -13.59 9.81
CA TRP A 80 -4.60 -13.30 8.43
C TRP A 80 -3.42 -13.36 7.46
N LEU A 81 -2.27 -12.75 7.81
CA LEU A 81 -1.05 -12.77 7.02
C LEU A 81 -0.54 -14.20 6.81
N GLN A 82 -0.55 -15.02 7.86
CA GLN A 82 -0.11 -16.41 7.83
C GLN A 82 -1.03 -17.29 6.95
N ILE A 83 -2.34 -17.20 7.12
CA ILE A 83 -3.33 -18.01 6.36
C ILE A 83 -3.23 -17.69 4.86
N ASN A 84 -2.95 -16.43 4.53
CA ASN A 84 -2.82 -15.99 3.14
C ASN A 84 -1.38 -16.13 2.60
N ASN A 85 -0.47 -16.77 3.33
CA ASN A 85 0.93 -16.99 2.93
C ASN A 85 1.62 -15.70 2.48
N ILE A 86 1.48 -14.63 3.27
CA ILE A 86 2.11 -13.33 3.00
C ILE A 86 3.44 -13.27 3.76
N ASP A 87 4.53 -13.19 3.01
CA ASP A 87 5.88 -13.05 3.56
C ASP A 87 6.22 -11.57 3.82
N TYR A 88 6.66 -11.27 5.02
CA TYR A 88 7.10 -9.92 5.40
C TYR A 88 8.25 -9.96 6.39
N HIS A 89 8.96 -8.85 6.56
CA HIS A 89 10.10 -8.75 7.48
C HIS A 89 9.73 -8.05 8.80
N GLU A 90 8.97 -6.98 8.72
CA GLU A 90 8.50 -6.24 9.89
C GLU A 90 7.05 -5.83 9.71
N LEU A 91 6.30 -5.79 10.82
CA LEU A 91 4.92 -5.32 10.88
C LEU A 91 4.80 -4.23 11.93
N TYR A 92 4.41 -3.04 11.51
CA TYR A 92 4.13 -1.91 12.37
C TYR A 92 2.65 -1.59 12.40
N MET A 93 2.12 -1.52 13.61
CA MET A 93 0.71 -1.22 13.88
C MET A 93 0.63 0.03 14.76
N ARG A 94 -0.50 0.74 14.70
CA ARG A 94 -0.70 1.93 15.50
C ARG A 94 -0.97 1.54 16.97
N GLY A 95 -0.34 2.23 17.92
CA GLY A 95 -0.61 2.00 19.34
C GLY A 95 -2.08 2.21 19.72
N ASP A 96 -2.62 1.40 20.61
CA ASP A 96 -4.05 1.35 20.96
C ASP A 96 -4.63 2.69 21.43
N TYR A 97 -3.82 3.49 22.09
CA TYR A 97 -4.21 4.80 22.64
C TYR A 97 -3.71 5.99 21.81
N GLN A 98 -3.24 5.75 20.60
CA GLN A 98 -2.80 6.80 19.71
C GLN A 98 -3.97 7.30 18.86
N PHE A 99 -4.60 8.39 19.31
CA PHE A 99 -5.71 9.08 18.61
C PHE A 99 -5.19 10.06 17.55
N ILE A 100 -4.25 9.60 16.71
CA ILE A 100 -3.70 10.37 15.61
C ILE A 100 -4.19 9.80 14.27
N LYS A 101 -4.17 10.62 13.23
CA LYS A 101 -4.53 10.16 11.89
C LYS A 101 -3.55 9.11 11.37
N GLY A 102 -4.02 8.24 10.50
CA GLY A 102 -3.19 7.14 9.96
C GLY A 102 -1.93 7.62 9.26
N PHE A 103 -2.01 8.70 8.49
CA PHE A 103 -0.85 9.27 7.81
C PHE A 103 0.14 9.90 8.79
N GLU A 104 -0.31 10.54 9.87
CA GLU A 104 0.56 11.12 10.92
C GLU A 104 1.36 10.01 11.65
N PHE A 105 0.68 8.90 11.96
CA PHE A 105 1.35 7.71 12.50
C PHE A 105 2.43 7.19 11.56
N LYS A 106 2.09 7.02 10.26
CA LYS A 106 3.03 6.52 9.25
C LYS A 106 4.20 7.47 9.04
N GLU A 107 3.95 8.78 9.01
CA GLU A 107 4.99 9.80 8.88
C GLU A 107 6.01 9.72 10.02
N LYS A 108 5.52 9.69 11.26
CA LYS A 108 6.36 9.58 12.45
C LYS A 108 7.20 8.30 12.42
N LEU A 109 6.56 7.16 12.11
CA LEU A 109 7.24 5.88 12.01
C LEU A 109 8.36 5.89 10.95
N VAL A 110 8.09 6.45 9.79
CA VAL A 110 9.09 6.57 8.71
C VAL A 110 10.29 7.36 9.19
N LYS A 111 10.08 8.57 9.68
CA LYS A 111 11.15 9.49 10.09
C LYS A 111 11.99 8.96 11.25
N GLU A 112 11.32 8.44 12.29
CA GLU A 112 11.98 8.11 13.55
C GLU A 112 12.55 6.68 13.57
N VAL A 113 11.97 5.75 12.82
CA VAL A 113 12.30 4.32 12.91
C VAL A 113 12.82 3.76 11.59
N LEU A 114 12.16 4.02 10.47
CA LEU A 114 12.45 3.30 9.24
C LEU A 114 13.58 3.92 8.44
N GLU A 115 13.60 5.24 8.23
CA GLU A 115 14.69 5.92 7.52
C GLU A 115 16.07 5.71 8.20
N PRO A 116 16.21 5.65 9.54
CA PRO A 116 17.47 5.27 10.15
C PRO A 116 17.95 3.86 9.81
N LYS A 117 17.03 2.91 9.60
CA LYS A 117 17.33 1.49 9.37
C LYS A 117 17.46 1.11 7.89
N TYR A 118 16.64 1.71 7.02
CA TYR A 118 16.42 1.26 5.66
C TYR A 118 16.65 2.35 4.61
N GLU A 119 17.04 1.93 3.41
CA GLU A 119 16.88 2.72 2.19
C GLU A 119 15.49 2.44 1.63
N ILE A 120 14.56 3.38 1.82
CA ILE A 120 13.16 3.19 1.41
C ILE A 120 13.04 3.45 -0.10
N ILE A 121 12.85 2.37 -0.86
CA ILE A 121 12.79 2.42 -2.33
C ILE A 121 11.42 2.91 -2.79
N ARG A 122 10.33 2.42 -2.15
CA ARG A 122 8.96 2.74 -2.54
C ARG A 122 7.96 2.45 -1.42
N ALA A 123 6.82 3.14 -1.48
CA ALA A 123 5.64 2.84 -0.67
C ALA A 123 4.45 2.45 -1.55
N PHE A 124 3.52 1.68 -0.97
CA PHE A 124 2.23 1.29 -1.54
C PHE A 124 1.15 1.54 -0.49
N ASP A 125 0.11 2.28 -0.86
CA ASP A 125 -0.97 2.67 0.06
C ASP A 125 -2.23 2.94 -0.75
N ASP A 126 -3.42 2.68 -0.20
CA ASP A 126 -4.69 2.91 -0.89
C ASP A 126 -5.20 4.36 -0.73
N ARG A 127 -4.59 5.15 0.16
CA ARG A 127 -5.07 6.47 0.56
C ARG A 127 -4.20 7.59 0.01
N ASP A 128 -4.81 8.52 -0.72
CA ASP A 128 -4.12 9.69 -1.29
C ASP A 128 -3.38 10.52 -0.24
N GLU A 129 -3.95 10.68 0.96
CA GLU A 129 -3.30 11.44 2.04
C GLU A 129 -2.00 10.78 2.51
N CYS A 130 -1.96 9.45 2.58
CA CYS A 130 -0.74 8.70 2.91
C CYS A 130 0.27 8.80 1.76
N ALA A 131 -0.20 8.63 0.52
CA ALA A 131 0.68 8.75 -0.65
C ALA A 131 1.31 10.16 -0.76
N ASN A 132 0.54 11.20 -0.48
CA ASN A 132 1.05 12.57 -0.48
C ASN A 132 2.06 12.80 0.66
N MET A 133 1.82 12.22 1.82
CA MET A 133 2.77 12.24 2.93
C MET A 133 4.09 11.55 2.54
N TYR A 134 4.05 10.34 1.98
CA TYR A 134 5.28 9.66 1.52
C TYR A 134 6.04 10.48 0.48
N ARG A 135 5.33 11.05 -0.50
CA ARG A 135 5.94 11.90 -1.53
C ARG A 135 6.58 13.15 -0.95
N SER A 136 5.99 13.78 0.08
CA SER A 136 6.58 14.93 0.78
C SER A 136 7.89 14.58 1.50
N LEU A 137 8.08 13.30 1.86
CA LEU A 137 9.34 12.76 2.39
C LEU A 137 10.33 12.31 1.30
N GLY A 138 10.02 12.55 0.02
CA GLY A 138 10.87 12.09 -1.09
C GLY A 138 10.70 10.63 -1.46
N ILE A 139 9.77 9.90 -0.82
CA ILE A 139 9.50 8.49 -1.08
C ILE A 139 8.45 8.38 -2.19
N LYS A 140 8.79 7.70 -3.29
CA LYS A 140 7.82 7.41 -4.35
C LYS A 140 6.73 6.48 -3.79
N CYS A 141 5.45 6.85 -3.96
CA CYS A 141 4.32 6.03 -3.53
C CYS A 141 3.36 5.75 -4.68
N TRP A 142 2.96 4.49 -4.80
CA TRP A 142 1.86 4.06 -5.66
C TRP A 142 0.60 3.95 -4.84
N VAL A 143 -0.47 4.58 -5.35
CA VAL A 143 -1.81 4.45 -4.79
C VAL A 143 -2.45 3.22 -5.42
N THR A 144 -2.87 2.27 -4.57
CA THR A 144 -3.40 0.98 -5.02
C THR A 144 -4.93 0.97 -5.18
N ASN A 145 -5.60 2.05 -4.80
CA ASN A 145 -7.05 2.17 -4.93
C ASN A 145 -7.45 2.45 -6.40
N GLU A 146 -8.29 1.59 -6.99
CA GLU A 146 -8.80 1.75 -8.35
C GLU A 146 -9.58 3.06 -8.54
N GLU A 147 -10.27 3.54 -7.51
CA GLU A 147 -11.00 4.82 -7.55
C GLU A 147 -10.08 6.02 -7.77
N SER A 148 -8.81 5.93 -7.35
CA SER A 148 -7.84 7.01 -7.58
C SER A 148 -7.45 7.16 -9.05
N TYR A 149 -7.52 6.08 -9.83
CA TYR A 149 -7.28 6.11 -11.28
C TYR A 149 -8.45 6.70 -12.07
N THR A 150 -9.66 6.72 -11.51
CA THR A 150 -10.86 7.28 -12.14
C THR A 150 -11.03 8.77 -11.89
N ARG A 151 -10.33 9.34 -10.91
CA ARG A 151 -10.25 10.80 -10.70
C ARG A 151 -9.24 11.43 -11.66
N VAL A 152 -9.43 11.23 -12.94
CA VAL A 152 -8.86 12.11 -13.94
C VAL A 152 -9.47 13.48 -13.67
N ASP A 153 -8.64 14.40 -13.21
CA ASP A 153 -9.04 15.81 -13.09
C ASP A 153 -9.56 16.26 -14.44
N LYS A 154 -10.89 16.36 -14.56
CA LYS A 154 -11.55 16.78 -15.79
C LYS A 154 -11.25 18.26 -16.13
N SER A 155 -10.59 18.99 -15.22
CA SER A 155 -10.12 20.36 -15.42
C SER A 155 -8.69 20.45 -15.95
N ALA A 156 -7.90 19.37 -15.87
CA ALA A 156 -6.56 19.35 -16.45
C ALA A 156 -6.65 19.41 -17.98
N PRO A 157 -5.87 20.28 -18.65
CA PRO A 157 -5.81 20.30 -20.10
C PRO A 157 -5.44 18.89 -20.58
N ARG A 158 -6.30 18.30 -21.42
CA ARG A 158 -5.98 17.02 -22.06
C ARG A 158 -4.70 17.22 -22.87
N GLU A 159 -3.56 16.85 -22.34
CA GLU A 159 -2.34 16.72 -23.15
C GLU A 159 -2.60 15.66 -24.23
N HIS A 160 -3.00 16.20 -25.34
CA HIS A 160 -3.23 15.48 -26.56
C HIS A 160 -1.88 15.00 -27.09
N ASN A 161 -1.76 13.69 -27.36
CA ASN A 161 -0.78 13.10 -28.26
C ASN A 161 0.42 12.31 -27.71
N TYR A 162 0.15 11.34 -26.81
CA TYR A 162 1.11 10.21 -26.77
C TYR A 162 0.79 9.09 -27.77
N ARG A 163 -0.42 9.03 -28.33
CA ARG A 163 -0.84 7.95 -29.27
C ARG A 163 -0.43 8.16 -30.74
N ARG A 164 0.25 9.25 -31.10
CA ARG A 164 0.58 9.51 -32.53
C ARG A 164 2.04 9.23 -32.94
N LYS A 165 2.93 8.84 -32.04
CA LYS A 165 4.34 8.61 -32.36
C LYS A 165 4.75 7.15 -32.64
N PHE A 166 3.85 6.19 -32.48
CA PHE A 166 4.10 4.82 -32.91
C PHE A 166 3.33 4.49 -34.19
N ARG A 167 3.54 5.28 -35.24
CA ARG A 167 3.18 4.86 -36.59
C ARG A 167 4.22 3.79 -36.98
N ARG A 168 3.77 2.52 -37.04
CA ARG A 168 4.55 1.37 -37.49
C ARG A 168 5.20 1.71 -38.82
N GLU A 169 6.49 1.86 -38.87
CA GLU A 169 7.26 1.73 -40.07
C GLU A 169 7.07 0.30 -40.60
N ARG A 170 6.47 0.18 -41.77
CA ARG A 170 6.32 -1.13 -42.42
C ARG A 170 7.68 -1.59 -42.83
N VAL A 171 8.15 -2.67 -42.23
CA VAL A 171 9.33 -3.40 -42.69
C VAL A 171 9.02 -3.90 -44.10
N PRO A 172 9.86 -3.59 -45.15
CA PRO A 172 9.67 -4.12 -46.48
C PRO A 172 9.86 -5.64 -46.45
N LYS A 173 8.96 -6.38 -47.14
CA LYS A 173 9.11 -7.82 -47.32
C LYS A 173 10.32 -8.09 -48.20
N PRO A 174 11.19 -9.07 -47.88
CA PRO A 174 12.27 -9.48 -48.76
C PRO A 174 11.71 -10.09 -50.03
N LYS A 175 12.40 -9.79 -51.17
CA LYS A 175 12.10 -10.37 -52.49
C LYS A 175 12.47 -11.84 -52.55
#